data_abfe017c41ba974bb3087089246e7f69
#
_entry.id   abfe017c41ba974bb3087089246e7f69
#
_cell.length_a   1.000
_cell.length_b   1.000
_cell.length_c   1.000
_cell.angle_alpha   90.00
_cell.angle_beta   90.00
_cell.angle_gamma   90.00
#
_symmetry.space_group_name_H-M   'P 1'
#
loop_
_entity.id
_entity.type
_entity.pdbx_description
1 polymer ?
#
loop_
_entity_poly.entity_id
_entity_poly.type
_entity_poly.pdbx_seq_one_letter_code
_entity_poly.pdbx_strand_id
1 'polypeptide(L)'
;MQRLGTPIRWAAAALLGVSGLMAAEEARAAEYAQGVYVLGNRGPLAGVTPPPGFYFESETYFYQGDLGANRVFQGGGVVAAGVKNSTVANFASPIWVTPAEILGGNLGFSITIPFGTPDVSAAAVLSSPRIDRIIAGREHDAVFNVGDIYLASFVGWHAGNFHWTATALGVVPSGSFENGQLSNIALNRPALDLSGALTYLDPVLGYELSVVPGITFNWINPATRYLTGTEFHLEWSASKYLSKDLSIGLVGYFYDQLTGDSGSGDRIGPFKGRVVSLGGQVGYTFHAGEIPISTSVRVYREFDVRNRFQGTATYLTISAPLWVAPPKATAEVRPVVAKD
;
A
#
# COMPACT_ATOMS: atom_id res chain seq x y z
N MET A 1 -2.73 65.27 11.43
CA MET A 1 -2.21 64.14 12.24
C MET A 1 -2.79 62.86 11.67
N GLN A 2 -2.12 62.27 10.70
CA GLN A 2 -2.46 60.94 10.14
C GLN A 2 -1.55 59.90 10.80
N ARG A 3 -2.20 58.88 11.40
CA ARG A 3 -1.50 57.76 12.01
C ARG A 3 -1.05 56.78 10.92
N LEU A 4 0.25 56.79 10.60
CA LEU A 4 0.93 55.71 9.91
C LEU A 4 1.30 54.65 10.95
N GLY A 5 0.68 53.49 10.88
CA GLY A 5 1.04 52.37 11.74
C GLY A 5 0.28 51.14 11.38
N THR A 6 0.88 50.19 10.57
CA THR A 6 0.73 48.76 10.74
C THR A 6 1.15 47.87 9.54
N PRO A 7 2.11 48.21 8.67
CA PRO A 7 2.63 47.15 7.80
C PRO A 7 3.84 46.39 8.37
N ILE A 8 4.54 46.94 9.39
CA ILE A 8 5.83 46.37 9.84
C ILE A 8 5.65 45.12 10.75
N ARG A 9 4.54 45.02 11.47
CA ARG A 9 4.30 43.90 12.38
C ARG A 9 3.98 42.58 11.67
N TRP A 10 3.39 42.61 10.49
CA TRP A 10 3.06 41.39 9.72
C TRP A 10 4.26 40.85 8.96
N ALA A 11 5.15 41.69 8.49
CA ALA A 11 6.41 41.25 7.86
C ALA A 11 7.37 40.58 8.85
N ALA A 12 7.40 41.05 10.11
CA ALA A 12 8.20 40.43 11.16
C ALA A 12 7.66 39.08 11.59
N ALA A 13 6.33 38.89 11.63
CA ALA A 13 5.70 37.59 11.93
C ALA A 13 5.92 36.57 10.80
N ALA A 14 5.90 36.98 9.54
CA ALA A 14 6.21 36.13 8.40
C ALA A 14 7.69 35.73 8.35
N LEU A 15 8.60 36.64 8.69
CA LEU A 15 10.04 36.37 8.78
C LEU A 15 10.42 35.48 9.97
N LEU A 16 9.72 35.59 11.10
CA LEU A 16 9.89 34.69 12.26
C LEU A 16 9.29 33.29 12.00
N GLY A 17 8.24 33.19 11.20
CA GLY A 17 7.69 31.91 10.73
C GLY A 17 8.65 31.18 9.78
N VAL A 18 9.32 31.90 8.89
CA VAL A 18 10.30 31.32 7.95
C VAL A 18 11.60 30.93 8.66
N SER A 19 12.06 31.72 9.64
CA SER A 19 13.25 31.35 10.43
C SER A 19 13.00 30.20 11.42
N GLY A 20 11.76 29.99 11.89
CA GLY A 20 11.38 28.80 12.65
C GLY A 20 11.32 27.52 11.83
N LEU A 21 11.03 27.62 10.53
CA LEU A 21 11.05 26.50 9.58
C LEU A 21 12.48 26.04 9.24
N MET A 22 13.47 26.91 9.34
CA MET A 22 14.89 26.56 9.10
C MET A 22 15.54 25.81 10.26
N ALA A 23 14.91 25.78 11.45
CA ALA A 23 15.39 25.05 12.64
C ALA A 23 14.60 23.77 12.91
N ALA A 24 13.62 23.40 12.05
CA ALA A 24 12.95 22.12 12.13
C ALA A 24 13.95 21.01 11.76
N GLU A 25 14.21 20.11 12.69
CA GLU A 25 14.92 18.86 12.39
C GLU A 25 14.34 18.25 11.11
N GLU A 26 15.22 17.94 10.20
CA GLU A 26 15.01 17.50 8.83
C GLU A 26 13.90 16.42 8.69
N ALA A 27 12.68 16.83 8.47
CA ALA A 27 11.57 15.94 8.19
C ALA A 27 11.47 15.71 6.68
N ARG A 28 11.61 14.48 6.22
CA ARG A 28 11.98 14.12 4.86
C ARG A 28 11.34 12.78 4.48
N ALA A 29 10.72 12.64 3.31
CA ALA A 29 9.87 11.50 2.93
C ALA A 29 10.02 11.13 1.45
N ALA A 30 9.77 9.85 1.08
CA ALA A 30 9.51 9.41 -0.27
C ALA A 30 8.52 10.35 -0.98
N GLU A 31 8.56 10.45 -2.31
CA GLU A 31 7.60 11.27 -3.05
C GLU A 31 6.16 10.91 -2.64
N TYR A 32 5.35 11.89 -2.28
CA TYR A 32 4.04 11.76 -1.64
C TYR A 32 4.06 11.14 -0.22
N ALA A 33 5.21 10.99 0.42
CA ALA A 33 5.34 10.26 1.70
C ALA A 33 4.73 8.83 1.66
N GLN A 34 4.69 8.22 0.47
CA GLN A 34 4.11 6.91 0.21
C GLN A 34 5.03 6.04 -0.63
N GLY A 35 5.04 4.73 -0.35
CA GLY A 35 5.58 3.72 -1.25
C GLY A 35 4.54 3.32 -2.31
N VAL A 36 5.00 2.68 -3.39
CA VAL A 36 4.10 2.03 -4.36
C VAL A 36 3.46 0.78 -3.77
N TYR A 37 4.16 0.09 -2.86
CA TYR A 37 3.57 -1.02 -2.12
C TYR A 37 2.59 -0.48 -1.07
N VAL A 38 1.35 -0.96 -1.11
CA VAL A 38 0.29 -0.52 -0.20
C VAL A 38 0.37 -1.31 1.10
N LEU A 39 0.91 -0.68 2.15
CA LEU A 39 1.11 -1.30 3.47
C LEU A 39 -0.21 -1.70 4.12
N GLY A 40 -0.29 -2.94 4.62
CA GLY A 40 -1.50 -3.50 5.21
C GLY A 40 -2.42 -4.22 4.20
N ASN A 41 -2.06 -4.22 2.90
CA ASN A 41 -2.80 -4.92 1.85
C ASN A 41 -2.77 -6.45 2.06
N ARG A 42 -1.60 -7.01 2.41
CA ARG A 42 -1.46 -8.45 2.67
C ARG A 42 -1.85 -8.72 4.13
N GLY A 43 -2.87 -9.53 4.31
CA GLY A 43 -3.40 -9.87 5.62
C GLY A 43 -3.29 -11.35 5.97
N PRO A 44 -4.23 -11.86 6.75
CA PRO A 44 -4.32 -13.29 7.04
C PRO A 44 -4.35 -14.15 5.78
N LEU A 45 -3.77 -15.35 5.87
CA LEU A 45 -3.66 -16.33 4.78
C LEU A 45 -2.79 -15.85 3.59
N ALA A 46 -1.93 -14.85 3.77
CA ALA A 46 -1.15 -14.24 2.69
C ALA A 46 -0.26 -15.24 1.91
N GLY A 47 0.15 -16.34 2.52
CA GLY A 47 0.92 -17.41 1.87
C GLY A 47 0.05 -18.51 1.24
N VAL A 48 -1.27 -18.44 1.40
CA VAL A 48 -2.18 -19.45 0.87
C VAL A 48 -2.58 -19.12 -0.56
N THR A 49 -2.28 -20.02 -1.49
CA THR A 49 -2.73 -19.93 -2.87
C THR A 49 -3.99 -20.79 -3.05
N PRO A 50 -5.09 -20.23 -3.55
CA PRO A 50 -6.28 -21.00 -3.80
C PRO A 50 -6.08 -22.00 -4.97
N PRO A 51 -7.00 -23.00 -5.15
CA PRO A 51 -6.96 -23.91 -6.27
C PRO A 51 -6.93 -23.21 -7.63
N PRO A 52 -6.47 -23.87 -8.71
CA PRO A 52 -6.54 -23.30 -10.06
C PRO A 52 -7.94 -22.80 -10.39
N GLY A 53 -8.03 -21.55 -10.87
CA GLY A 53 -9.31 -20.89 -11.11
C GLY A 53 -9.18 -19.40 -11.37
N PHE A 54 -10.31 -18.76 -11.58
CA PHE A 54 -10.44 -17.30 -11.67
C PHE A 54 -11.12 -16.78 -10.42
N TYR A 55 -10.54 -15.74 -9.85
CA TYR A 55 -11.00 -15.09 -8.63
C TYR A 55 -11.09 -13.59 -8.85
N PHE A 56 -11.91 -12.95 -8.06
CA PHE A 56 -11.97 -11.49 -8.01
C PHE A 56 -11.85 -11.03 -6.57
N GLU A 57 -11.00 -10.04 -6.35
CA GLU A 57 -10.88 -9.36 -5.07
C GLU A 57 -11.11 -7.86 -5.26
N SER A 58 -11.88 -7.28 -4.37
CA SER A 58 -12.09 -5.85 -4.23
C SER A 58 -11.68 -5.44 -2.83
N GLU A 59 -10.68 -4.58 -2.74
CA GLU A 59 -10.22 -4.05 -1.47
C GLU A 59 -10.45 -2.54 -1.42
N THR A 60 -11.30 -2.08 -0.50
CA THR A 60 -11.52 -0.67 -0.25
C THR A 60 -10.65 -0.22 0.90
N TYR A 61 -9.83 0.79 0.64
CA TYR A 61 -8.89 1.41 1.55
C TYR A 61 -9.40 2.77 2.00
N PHE A 62 -9.41 2.98 3.31
CA PHE A 62 -9.69 4.25 3.95
C PHE A 62 -8.48 4.65 4.77
N TYR A 63 -7.97 5.85 4.57
CA TYR A 63 -6.83 6.36 5.31
C TYR A 63 -7.10 7.76 5.82
N GLN A 64 -6.71 8.03 7.06
CA GLN A 64 -6.67 9.37 7.63
C GLN A 64 -5.39 9.54 8.43
N GLY A 65 -4.59 10.55 8.06
CA GLY A 65 -3.33 10.83 8.73
C GLY A 65 -2.76 12.21 8.43
N ASP A 66 -1.72 12.58 9.13
CA ASP A 66 -1.00 13.83 8.93
C ASP A 66 0.52 13.64 9.06
N LEU A 67 1.27 14.60 8.53
CA LEU A 67 2.74 14.63 8.63
C LEU A 67 3.25 15.35 9.87
N GLY A 68 2.34 15.91 10.69
CA GLY A 68 2.70 16.82 11.76
C GLY A 68 3.01 18.25 11.28
N ALA A 69 2.75 19.23 12.15
CA ALA A 69 2.75 20.65 11.79
C ALA A 69 4.11 21.20 11.30
N ASN A 70 5.22 20.61 11.75
CA ASN A 70 6.58 21.09 11.49
C ASN A 70 7.31 20.29 10.40
N ARG A 71 6.62 19.38 9.69
CA ARG A 71 7.23 18.55 8.66
C ARG A 71 6.88 19.05 7.27
N VAL A 72 7.84 18.90 6.36
CA VAL A 72 7.71 19.29 4.97
C VAL A 72 7.40 18.05 4.12
N PHE A 73 6.53 18.22 3.15
CA PHE A 73 6.09 17.20 2.21
C PHE A 73 6.58 17.55 0.81
N GLN A 74 7.02 16.56 0.06
CA GLN A 74 7.25 16.71 -1.37
C GLN A 74 6.50 15.64 -2.14
N GLY A 75 5.67 16.05 -3.10
CA GLY A 75 4.93 15.16 -3.97
C GLY A 75 4.45 15.89 -5.21
N GLY A 76 4.50 15.22 -6.39
CA GLY A 76 4.11 15.81 -7.66
C GLY A 76 4.85 17.12 -8.02
N GLY A 77 6.09 17.29 -7.57
CA GLY A 77 6.83 18.53 -7.73
C GLY A 77 6.42 19.66 -6.76
N VAL A 78 5.44 19.44 -5.89
CA VAL A 78 5.02 20.39 -4.85
C VAL A 78 5.83 20.17 -3.59
N VAL A 79 6.25 21.26 -2.93
CA VAL A 79 6.80 21.24 -1.57
C VAL A 79 5.82 22.00 -0.66
N ALA A 80 5.30 21.33 0.35
CA ALA A 80 4.27 21.85 1.25
C ALA A 80 4.55 21.50 2.71
N ALA A 81 3.91 22.21 3.65
CA ALA A 81 4.04 21.99 5.09
C ALA A 81 2.67 21.85 5.76
N GLY A 82 2.63 21.13 6.90
CA GLY A 82 1.41 20.90 7.65
C GLY A 82 0.35 20.12 6.85
N VAL A 83 0.79 19.03 6.19
CA VAL A 83 -0.03 18.27 5.26
C VAL A 83 -0.88 17.24 5.99
N LYS A 84 -2.16 17.18 5.65
CA LYS A 84 -3.11 16.15 6.07
C LYS A 84 -3.58 15.39 4.83
N ASN A 85 -3.80 14.10 5.00
CA ASN A 85 -4.29 13.20 3.96
C ASN A 85 -5.51 12.42 4.46
N SER A 86 -6.57 12.45 3.68
CA SER A 86 -7.75 11.59 3.83
C SER A 86 -8.01 10.92 2.48
N THR A 87 -7.75 9.63 2.37
CA THR A 87 -7.86 8.89 1.10
C THR A 87 -8.94 7.82 1.20
N VAL A 88 -9.76 7.75 0.17
CA VAL A 88 -10.62 6.59 -0.10
C VAL A 88 -10.24 6.04 -1.46
N ALA A 89 -9.80 4.80 -1.50
CA ALA A 89 -9.42 4.12 -2.73
C ALA A 89 -9.95 2.69 -2.77
N ASN A 90 -10.18 2.15 -3.95
CA ASN A 90 -10.49 0.75 -4.16
C ASN A 90 -9.45 0.14 -5.08
N PHE A 91 -9.08 -1.09 -4.79
CA PHE A 91 -8.18 -1.94 -5.56
C PHE A 91 -8.97 -3.11 -6.12
N ALA A 92 -9.32 -3.05 -7.38
CA ALA A 92 -10.05 -4.13 -8.07
C ALA A 92 -9.05 -5.09 -8.72
N SER A 93 -9.08 -6.34 -8.31
CA SER A 93 -8.06 -7.33 -8.66
C SER A 93 -8.68 -8.62 -9.21
N PRO A 94 -8.81 -8.80 -10.53
CA PRO A 94 -8.93 -10.12 -11.13
C PRO A 94 -7.65 -10.93 -10.91
N ILE A 95 -7.81 -12.19 -10.47
CA ILE A 95 -6.73 -13.11 -10.14
C ILE A 95 -6.95 -14.40 -10.92
N TRP A 96 -5.92 -14.89 -11.56
CA TRP A 96 -5.91 -16.17 -12.25
C TRP A 96 -4.84 -17.10 -11.66
N VAL A 97 -5.27 -18.16 -11.00
CA VAL A 97 -4.39 -19.26 -10.60
C VAL A 97 -4.44 -20.31 -11.71
N THR A 98 -3.32 -20.53 -12.37
CA THR A 98 -3.24 -21.44 -13.51
C THR A 98 -3.14 -22.89 -13.05
N PRO A 99 -3.49 -23.86 -13.91
CA PRO A 99 -3.20 -25.27 -13.65
C PRO A 99 -1.71 -25.65 -13.84
N ALA A 100 -0.88 -24.69 -14.32
CA ALA A 100 0.55 -24.89 -14.47
C ALA A 100 1.26 -24.85 -13.13
N GLU A 101 2.28 -25.70 -12.99
CA GLU A 101 3.10 -25.79 -11.79
C GLU A 101 4.55 -25.39 -12.10
N ILE A 102 5.15 -24.63 -11.20
CA ILE A 102 6.58 -24.28 -11.21
C ILE A 102 7.19 -24.83 -9.91
N LEU A 103 8.14 -25.74 -10.03
CA LEU A 103 8.79 -26.41 -8.89
C LEU A 103 7.76 -27.01 -7.89
N GLY A 104 6.67 -27.54 -8.42
CA GLY A 104 5.58 -28.15 -7.62
C GLY A 104 4.64 -27.11 -6.99
N GLY A 105 4.75 -25.84 -7.29
CA GLY A 105 3.84 -24.79 -6.84
C GLY A 105 2.96 -24.26 -7.97
N ASN A 106 1.75 -23.81 -7.63
CA ASN A 106 0.81 -23.26 -8.61
C ASN A 106 1.22 -21.86 -9.02
N LEU A 107 1.35 -21.63 -10.34
CA LEU A 107 1.59 -20.32 -10.93
C LEU A 107 0.30 -19.51 -11.00
N GLY A 108 0.34 -18.25 -10.55
CA GLY A 108 -0.78 -17.33 -10.68
C GLY A 108 -0.38 -15.95 -11.15
N PHE A 109 -1.37 -15.19 -11.60
CA PHE A 109 -1.25 -13.82 -12.07
C PHE A 109 -2.38 -12.97 -11.51
N SER A 110 -2.12 -11.69 -11.29
CA SER A 110 -3.17 -10.72 -11.00
C SER A 110 -2.89 -9.39 -11.69
N ILE A 111 -3.98 -8.68 -11.99
CA ILE A 111 -3.95 -7.28 -12.40
C ILE A 111 -4.73 -6.52 -11.34
N THR A 112 -4.16 -5.46 -10.78
CA THR A 112 -4.89 -4.61 -9.83
C THR A 112 -5.03 -3.21 -10.41
N ILE A 113 -6.26 -2.70 -10.42
CA ILE A 113 -6.60 -1.38 -10.91
C ILE A 113 -7.06 -0.54 -9.70
N PRO A 114 -6.21 0.39 -9.22
CA PRO A 114 -6.61 1.32 -8.16
C PRO A 114 -7.45 2.45 -8.74
N PHE A 115 -8.46 2.87 -7.99
CA PHE A 115 -9.21 4.10 -8.26
C PHE A 115 -9.74 4.68 -6.96
N GLY A 116 -9.86 5.99 -6.91
CA GLY A 116 -10.34 6.63 -5.68
C GLY A 116 -10.07 8.12 -5.62
N THR A 117 -10.24 8.66 -4.43
CA THR A 117 -10.08 10.08 -4.13
C THR A 117 -9.09 10.24 -2.98
N PRO A 118 -7.83 10.57 -3.26
CA PRO A 118 -6.99 11.19 -2.25
C PRO A 118 -7.47 12.62 -2.03
N ASP A 119 -7.67 13.00 -0.79
CA ASP A 119 -8.03 14.33 -0.31
C ASP A 119 -6.87 14.84 0.54
N VAL A 120 -6.12 15.80 0.00
CA VAL A 120 -4.89 16.32 0.62
C VAL A 120 -5.03 17.81 0.87
N SER A 121 -4.76 18.22 2.10
CA SER A 121 -4.70 19.63 2.47
C SER A 121 -3.35 19.99 3.06
N ALA A 122 -2.85 21.18 2.72
CA ALA A 122 -1.61 21.74 3.23
C ALA A 122 -1.86 23.09 3.93
N ALA A 123 -1.15 23.34 5.02
CA ALA A 123 -1.20 24.63 5.71
C ALA A 123 -0.45 25.71 4.92
N ALA A 124 0.59 25.33 4.19
CA ALA A 124 1.34 26.20 3.28
C ALA A 124 1.93 25.41 2.12
N VAL A 125 1.94 25.99 0.93
CA VAL A 125 2.71 25.54 -0.24
C VAL A 125 3.95 26.41 -0.36
N LEU A 126 5.13 25.77 -0.28
CA LEU A 126 6.43 26.44 -0.28
C LEU A 126 7.03 26.53 -1.70
N SER A 127 6.71 25.57 -2.56
CA SER A 127 7.14 25.54 -3.97
C SER A 127 6.22 24.65 -4.78
N SER A 128 5.88 25.05 -6.02
CA SER A 128 5.11 24.25 -6.96
C SER A 128 5.54 24.56 -8.39
N PRO A 129 5.51 23.59 -9.33
CA PRO A 129 5.71 23.84 -10.77
C PRO A 129 4.70 24.81 -11.38
N ARG A 130 3.51 24.94 -10.79
CA ARG A 130 2.44 25.86 -11.25
C ARG A 130 2.66 27.29 -10.79
N ILE A 131 3.51 27.50 -9.79
CA ILE A 131 3.63 28.78 -9.11
C ILE A 131 5.11 29.07 -8.89
N ASP A 132 5.61 30.10 -9.53
CA ASP A 132 7.03 30.52 -9.49
C ASP A 132 7.37 31.32 -8.21
N ARG A 133 6.67 31.10 -7.10
CA ARG A 133 6.89 31.80 -5.83
C ARG A 133 6.29 31.04 -4.64
N ILE A 134 6.83 31.29 -3.46
CA ILE A 134 6.30 30.82 -2.19
C ILE A 134 4.92 31.44 -1.97
N ILE A 135 3.91 30.59 -1.81
CA ILE A 135 2.57 31.01 -1.37
C ILE A 135 2.40 30.54 0.07
N ALA A 136 2.35 31.48 0.99
CA ALA A 136 1.88 31.23 2.34
C ALA A 136 0.34 31.25 2.30
N GLY A 137 -0.28 30.07 2.19
CA GLY A 137 -1.73 29.93 2.14
C GLY A 137 -2.13 28.47 2.28
N ARG A 138 -3.36 28.25 2.75
CA ARG A 138 -3.95 26.93 2.83
C ARG A 138 -4.33 26.47 1.42
N GLU A 139 -3.89 25.28 1.07
CA GLU A 139 -4.24 24.61 -0.19
C GLU A 139 -5.00 23.31 0.13
N HIS A 140 -5.96 22.96 -0.71
CA HIS A 140 -6.74 21.73 -0.59
C HIS A 140 -6.98 21.19 -2.00
N ASP A 141 -6.77 19.90 -2.16
CA ASP A 141 -6.90 19.22 -3.45
C ASP A 141 -7.51 17.83 -3.24
N ALA A 142 -8.58 17.53 -3.97
CA ALA A 142 -9.27 16.25 -3.93
C ALA A 142 -9.85 15.93 -5.32
N VAL A 143 -9.37 14.84 -5.92
CA VAL A 143 -9.78 14.43 -7.27
C VAL A 143 -10.01 12.93 -7.31
N PHE A 144 -11.17 12.50 -7.82
CA PHE A 144 -11.40 11.10 -8.13
C PHE A 144 -10.69 10.73 -9.44
N ASN A 145 -9.81 9.76 -9.37
CA ASN A 145 -9.02 9.31 -10.51
C ASN A 145 -8.69 7.81 -10.43
N VAL A 146 -8.06 7.30 -11.53
CA VAL A 146 -7.50 5.96 -11.62
C VAL A 146 -5.99 6.02 -11.32
N GLY A 147 -5.51 5.12 -10.49
CA GLY A 147 -4.09 4.99 -10.15
C GLY A 147 -3.29 4.18 -11.17
N ASP A 148 -2.02 4.00 -10.87
CA ASP A 148 -1.11 3.16 -11.68
C ASP A 148 -1.52 1.69 -11.58
N ILE A 149 -1.46 0.94 -12.69
CA ILE A 149 -1.82 -0.47 -12.74
C ILE A 149 -0.71 -1.31 -12.11
N TYR A 150 -1.10 -2.28 -11.28
CA TYR A 150 -0.22 -3.29 -10.73
C TYR A 150 -0.40 -4.61 -11.48
N LEU A 151 0.72 -5.22 -11.86
CA LEU A 151 0.78 -6.53 -12.50
C LEU A 151 1.57 -7.46 -11.60
N ALA A 152 0.96 -8.53 -11.09
CA ALA A 152 1.67 -9.51 -10.28
C ALA A 152 1.72 -10.88 -10.95
N SER A 153 2.85 -11.55 -10.74
CA SER A 153 2.99 -12.98 -10.93
C SER A 153 3.45 -13.60 -9.61
N PHE A 154 2.89 -14.76 -9.28
CA PHE A 154 3.26 -15.46 -8.06
C PHE A 154 3.27 -16.95 -8.26
N VAL A 155 4.05 -17.64 -7.43
CA VAL A 155 4.01 -19.09 -7.31
C VAL A 155 3.73 -19.42 -5.86
N GLY A 156 2.81 -20.35 -5.62
CA GLY A 156 2.42 -20.76 -4.28
C GLY A 156 2.55 -22.25 -4.06
N TRP A 157 3.08 -22.62 -2.92
CA TRP A 157 3.31 -23.99 -2.49
C TRP A 157 2.64 -24.24 -1.14
N HIS A 158 2.42 -25.52 -0.83
CA HIS A 158 1.94 -25.95 0.47
C HIS A 158 2.53 -27.29 0.89
N ALA A 159 2.74 -27.48 2.19
CA ALA A 159 3.15 -28.73 2.79
C ALA A 159 2.56 -28.83 4.20
N GLY A 160 1.58 -29.75 4.38
CA GLY A 160 0.83 -29.83 5.63
C GLY A 160 0.17 -28.51 5.98
N ASN A 161 0.45 -27.98 7.17
CA ASN A 161 -0.07 -26.71 7.68
C ASN A 161 0.69 -25.48 7.19
N PHE A 162 1.76 -25.64 6.41
CA PHE A 162 2.56 -24.55 5.89
C PHE A 162 2.20 -24.24 4.44
N HIS A 163 2.02 -22.95 4.16
CA HIS A 163 1.76 -22.40 2.85
C HIS A 163 2.71 -21.25 2.61
N TRP A 164 3.27 -21.13 1.40
CA TRP A 164 4.15 -20.01 1.08
C TRP A 164 4.01 -19.58 -0.37
N THR A 165 4.26 -18.31 -0.62
CA THR A 165 4.27 -17.74 -1.96
C THR A 165 5.53 -16.93 -2.19
N ALA A 166 5.99 -16.89 -3.44
CA ALA A 166 6.93 -15.93 -3.95
C ALA A 166 6.22 -15.07 -5.00
N THR A 167 6.30 -13.75 -4.88
CA THR A 167 5.56 -12.80 -5.71
C THR A 167 6.52 -11.78 -6.31
N ALA A 168 6.33 -11.48 -7.59
CA ALA A 168 6.89 -10.32 -8.27
C ALA A 168 5.73 -9.40 -8.70
N LEU A 169 5.74 -8.17 -8.22
CA LEU A 169 4.71 -7.16 -8.47
C LEU A 169 5.34 -5.97 -9.22
N GLY A 170 4.98 -5.79 -10.47
CA GLY A 170 5.36 -4.62 -11.28
C GLY A 170 4.31 -3.52 -11.21
N VAL A 171 4.75 -2.27 -11.10
CA VAL A 171 3.89 -1.08 -11.20
C VAL A 171 4.14 -0.39 -12.52
N VAL A 172 3.06 -0.21 -13.30
CA VAL A 172 3.09 0.45 -14.60
C VAL A 172 2.52 1.86 -14.44
N PRO A 173 3.29 2.93 -14.73
CA PRO A 173 2.83 4.31 -14.62
C PRO A 173 1.80 4.61 -15.72
N SER A 174 0.56 4.24 -15.47
CA SER A 174 -0.57 4.31 -16.42
C SER A 174 -1.75 5.10 -15.87
N GLY A 175 -1.68 5.51 -14.64
CA GLY A 175 -2.75 6.23 -13.96
C GLY A 175 -2.79 7.72 -14.27
N SER A 176 -3.81 8.38 -13.75
CA SER A 176 -3.99 9.83 -13.86
C SER A 176 -3.03 10.53 -12.91
N PHE A 177 -2.00 11.16 -13.47
CA PHE A 177 -1.03 11.94 -12.72
C PHE A 177 -0.96 13.36 -13.26
N GLU A 178 -0.97 14.34 -12.38
CA GLU A 178 -0.80 15.74 -12.74
C GLU A 178 0.32 16.38 -11.94
N ASN A 179 1.35 16.87 -12.66
CA ASN A 179 2.46 17.58 -12.06
C ASN A 179 2.00 18.92 -11.45
N GLY A 180 2.36 19.19 -10.22
CA GLY A 180 1.94 20.38 -9.48
C GLY A 180 0.66 20.20 -8.65
N GLN A 181 0.04 19.01 -8.63
CA GLN A 181 -1.07 18.65 -7.77
C GLN A 181 -0.58 18.08 -6.43
N LEU A 182 -1.22 18.51 -5.31
CA LEU A 182 -0.98 17.92 -3.99
C LEU A 182 -1.51 16.49 -3.89
N SER A 183 -2.61 16.21 -4.60
CA SER A 183 -3.37 14.99 -4.53
C SER A 183 -3.30 14.25 -5.85
N ASN A 184 -2.55 13.15 -5.88
CA ASN A 184 -2.51 12.21 -7.00
C ASN A 184 -2.71 10.78 -6.45
N ILE A 185 -3.57 9.99 -7.09
CA ILE A 185 -3.70 8.57 -6.78
C ILE A 185 -2.62 7.75 -7.51
N ALA A 186 -2.23 8.17 -8.70
CA ALA A 186 -1.09 7.63 -9.42
C ALA A 186 0.21 8.23 -8.91
N LEU A 187 1.24 7.42 -8.75
CA LEU A 187 2.59 7.87 -8.35
C LEU A 187 3.49 8.12 -9.55
N ASN A 188 3.04 7.73 -10.76
CA ASN A 188 3.70 7.98 -12.04
C ASN A 188 5.17 7.52 -12.08
N ARG A 189 5.51 6.48 -11.36
CA ARG A 189 6.84 5.87 -11.38
C ARG A 189 6.76 4.36 -11.55
N PRO A 190 7.59 3.77 -12.44
CA PRO A 190 7.72 2.32 -12.49
C PRO A 190 8.29 1.82 -11.16
N ALA A 191 7.88 0.63 -10.76
CA ALA A 191 8.45 -0.05 -9.61
C ALA A 191 8.36 -1.57 -9.76
N LEU A 192 9.21 -2.28 -9.04
CA LEU A 192 9.18 -3.73 -8.90
C LEU A 192 9.28 -4.08 -7.42
N ASP A 193 8.28 -4.76 -6.90
CA ASP A 193 8.30 -5.36 -5.58
C ASP A 193 8.54 -6.86 -5.69
N LEU A 194 9.46 -7.36 -4.90
CA LEU A 194 9.73 -8.77 -4.72
C LEU A 194 9.42 -9.14 -3.28
N SER A 195 8.41 -9.97 -3.08
CA SER A 195 7.95 -10.39 -1.76
C SER A 195 7.75 -11.88 -1.64
N GLY A 196 7.92 -12.39 -0.42
CA GLY A 196 7.57 -13.75 -0.04
C GLY A 196 6.51 -13.72 1.05
N ALA A 197 5.61 -14.69 1.07
CA ALA A 197 4.70 -14.88 2.17
C ALA A 197 4.83 -16.29 2.73
N LEU A 198 4.77 -16.42 4.06
CA LEU A 198 4.69 -17.70 4.76
C LEU A 198 3.48 -17.67 5.67
N THR A 199 2.62 -18.67 5.57
CA THR A 199 1.46 -18.88 6.43
C THR A 199 1.55 -20.25 7.10
N TYR A 200 1.38 -20.28 8.41
CA TYR A 200 1.03 -21.47 9.15
C TYR A 200 -0.48 -21.45 9.42
N LEU A 201 -1.19 -22.47 8.98
CA LEU A 201 -2.62 -22.62 9.18
C LEU A 201 -2.90 -23.98 9.81
N ASP A 202 -3.41 -23.99 11.04
CA ASP A 202 -3.88 -25.21 11.70
C ASP A 202 -5.41 -25.27 11.61
N PRO A 203 -5.98 -26.09 10.73
CA PRO A 203 -7.42 -26.18 10.54
C PRO A 203 -8.14 -26.85 11.71
N VAL A 204 -7.43 -27.62 12.56
CA VAL A 204 -8.01 -28.31 13.71
C VAL A 204 -8.09 -27.36 14.91
N LEU A 205 -6.97 -26.71 15.21
CA LEU A 205 -6.91 -25.73 16.30
C LEU A 205 -7.44 -24.36 15.88
N GLY A 206 -7.58 -24.08 14.57
CA GLY A 206 -8.05 -22.81 14.04
C GLY A 206 -7.10 -21.65 14.26
N TYR A 207 -5.79 -21.89 14.31
CA TYR A 207 -4.78 -20.81 14.36
C TYR A 207 -4.22 -20.55 12.98
N GLU A 208 -4.03 -19.27 12.69
CA GLU A 208 -3.35 -18.77 11.49
C GLU A 208 -2.28 -17.78 11.90
N LEU A 209 -1.06 -17.92 11.33
CA LEU A 209 0.04 -16.99 11.47
C LEU A 209 0.63 -16.74 10.09
N SER A 210 0.69 -15.49 9.66
CA SER A 210 1.31 -15.10 8.39
C SER A 210 2.38 -14.05 8.58
N VAL A 211 3.38 -14.09 7.70
CA VAL A 211 4.43 -13.08 7.58
C VAL A 211 4.77 -12.85 6.12
N VAL A 212 4.96 -11.59 5.73
CA VAL A 212 5.20 -11.17 4.35
C VAL A 212 6.34 -10.14 4.30
N PRO A 213 7.61 -10.55 4.23
CA PRO A 213 8.71 -9.65 3.90
C PRO A 213 8.73 -9.33 2.41
N GLY A 214 9.16 -8.09 2.06
CA GLY A 214 9.37 -7.70 0.68
C GLY A 214 10.29 -6.50 0.53
N ILE A 215 10.80 -6.33 -0.69
CA ILE A 215 11.66 -5.21 -1.09
C ILE A 215 11.12 -4.61 -2.37
N THR A 216 10.93 -3.30 -2.36
CA THR A 216 10.48 -2.52 -3.51
C THR A 216 11.63 -1.71 -4.09
N PHE A 217 11.86 -1.88 -5.38
CA PHE A 217 12.78 -1.09 -6.20
C PHE A 217 11.98 -0.09 -7.01
N ASN A 218 12.37 1.18 -6.93
CA ASN A 218 11.70 2.27 -7.65
C ASN A 218 12.55 2.76 -8.81
N TRP A 219 11.90 3.27 -9.86
CA TRP A 219 12.53 4.03 -10.92
C TRP A 219 12.10 5.50 -10.88
N ILE A 220 12.76 6.31 -11.65
CA ILE A 220 12.54 7.76 -11.67
C ILE A 220 11.11 8.08 -12.13
N ASN A 221 10.42 8.98 -11.44
CA ASN A 221 9.21 9.60 -11.94
C ASN A 221 9.57 10.53 -13.10
N PRO A 222 9.13 10.26 -14.33
CA PRO A 222 9.54 11.05 -15.49
C PRO A 222 9.04 12.50 -15.46
N ALA A 223 7.92 12.77 -14.80
CA ALA A 223 7.32 14.11 -14.72
C ALA A 223 8.02 15.01 -13.69
N THR A 224 8.39 14.45 -12.54
CA THR A 224 9.01 15.21 -11.44
C THR A 224 10.52 15.06 -11.38
N ARG A 225 11.08 14.06 -12.08
CA ARG A 225 12.52 13.69 -12.03
C ARG A 225 12.97 13.26 -10.63
N TYR A 226 12.04 12.82 -9.80
CA TYR A 226 12.26 12.29 -8.47
C TYR A 226 12.50 10.78 -8.51
N LEU A 227 13.47 10.29 -7.74
CA LEU A 227 13.73 8.88 -7.55
C LEU A 227 13.58 8.53 -6.08
N THR A 228 12.51 7.82 -5.75
CA THR A 228 12.32 7.23 -4.42
C THR A 228 13.33 6.10 -4.20
N GLY A 229 13.94 6.05 -3.04
CA GLY A 229 14.89 5.02 -2.69
C GLY A 229 14.27 3.62 -2.62
N THR A 230 15.12 2.61 -2.38
CA THR A 230 14.70 1.22 -2.17
C THR A 230 13.99 1.09 -0.82
N GLU A 231 12.89 0.37 -0.78
CA GLU A 231 11.99 0.26 0.37
C GLU A 231 11.91 -1.20 0.84
N PHE A 232 11.92 -1.41 2.14
CA PHE A 232 11.64 -2.70 2.78
C PHE A 232 10.29 -2.63 3.47
N HIS A 233 9.52 -3.70 3.37
CA HIS A 233 8.28 -3.87 4.13
C HIS A 233 8.20 -5.27 4.73
N LEU A 234 7.51 -5.36 5.85
CA LEU A 234 7.17 -6.59 6.54
C LEU A 234 5.74 -6.47 7.04
N GLU A 235 4.87 -7.36 6.60
CA GLU A 235 3.51 -7.47 7.14
C GLU A 235 3.36 -8.78 7.91
N TRP A 236 2.45 -8.80 8.86
CA TRP A 236 2.17 -10.00 9.64
C TRP A 236 0.72 -10.03 10.12
N SER A 237 0.24 -11.24 10.36
CA SER A 237 -1.06 -11.51 10.99
C SER A 237 -0.95 -12.68 11.97
N ALA A 238 -1.81 -12.65 12.99
CA ALA A 238 -2.02 -13.73 13.93
C ALA A 238 -3.52 -13.83 14.21
N SER A 239 -4.16 -14.88 13.71
CA SER A 239 -5.61 -15.01 13.72
C SER A 239 -6.08 -16.30 14.37
N LYS A 240 -7.30 -16.25 14.91
CA LYS A 240 -8.04 -17.38 15.46
C LYS A 240 -9.36 -17.51 14.71
N TYR A 241 -9.58 -18.67 14.14
CA TYR A 241 -10.88 -19.08 13.63
C TYR A 241 -11.79 -19.51 14.78
N LEU A 242 -12.86 -18.78 15.00
CA LEU A 242 -13.88 -19.07 16.01
C LEU A 242 -14.92 -20.06 15.48
N SER A 243 -15.09 -20.11 14.17
CA SER A 243 -15.84 -21.10 13.42
C SER A 243 -15.16 -21.30 12.06
N LYS A 244 -15.71 -22.19 11.21
CA LYS A 244 -15.22 -22.37 9.84
C LYS A 244 -15.30 -21.08 9.00
N ASP A 245 -16.19 -20.14 9.36
CA ASP A 245 -16.48 -18.94 8.59
C ASP A 245 -16.01 -17.65 9.27
N LEU A 246 -15.79 -17.64 10.60
CA LEU A 246 -15.48 -16.45 11.37
C LEU A 246 -14.07 -16.52 11.94
N SER A 247 -13.27 -15.50 11.64
CA SER A 247 -11.94 -15.30 12.23
C SER A 247 -11.81 -13.92 12.86
N ILE A 248 -11.00 -13.84 13.91
CA ILE A 248 -10.54 -12.59 14.52
C ILE A 248 -9.02 -12.66 14.70
N GLY A 249 -8.35 -11.53 14.71
CA GLY A 249 -6.90 -11.55 14.90
C GLY A 249 -6.26 -10.19 15.05
N LEU A 250 -4.95 -10.24 15.24
CA LEU A 250 -4.06 -9.08 15.22
C LEU A 250 -3.35 -9.02 13.88
N VAL A 251 -3.08 -7.81 13.43
CA VAL A 251 -2.37 -7.51 12.17
C VAL A 251 -1.40 -6.36 12.41
N GLY A 252 -0.36 -6.29 11.61
CA GLY A 252 0.57 -5.19 11.69
C GLY A 252 1.51 -5.14 10.49
N TYR A 253 2.18 -4.01 10.34
CA TYR A 253 3.24 -3.85 9.35
C TYR A 253 4.38 -3.00 9.89
N PHE A 254 5.53 -3.23 9.31
CA PHE A 254 6.73 -2.44 9.45
C PHE A 254 7.21 -2.03 8.04
N TYR A 255 7.62 -0.79 7.90
CA TYR A 255 8.22 -0.26 6.67
C TYR A 255 9.45 0.56 7.04
N ASP A 256 10.51 0.39 6.26
CA ASP A 256 11.72 1.20 6.36
C ASP A 256 12.33 1.40 4.97
N GLN A 257 12.64 2.64 4.63
CA GLN A 257 13.31 2.95 3.38
C GLN A 257 14.82 2.75 3.55
N LEU A 258 15.38 1.82 2.80
CA LEU A 258 16.76 1.37 2.93
C LEU A 258 17.77 2.39 2.37
N THR A 259 17.44 2.98 1.22
CA THR A 259 18.28 4.01 0.57
C THR A 259 17.56 5.33 0.51
N GLY A 260 18.31 6.43 0.56
CA GLY A 260 17.75 7.78 0.44
C GLY A 260 17.18 8.05 -0.95
N ASP A 261 16.28 9.01 -1.03
CA ASP A 261 15.76 9.54 -2.27
C ASP A 261 16.85 10.31 -3.04
N SER A 262 16.61 10.55 -4.32
CA SER A 262 17.56 11.20 -5.21
C SER A 262 16.87 11.72 -6.48
N GLY A 263 17.69 12.17 -7.44
CA GLY A 263 17.23 12.73 -8.71
C GLY A 263 17.17 14.25 -8.69
N SER A 264 17.11 14.86 -9.86
CA SER A 264 17.07 16.35 -9.98
C SER A 264 15.75 16.95 -9.49
N GLY A 265 14.72 16.13 -9.27
CA GLY A 265 13.45 16.51 -8.67
C GLY A 265 13.41 16.48 -7.15
N ASP A 266 14.40 15.86 -6.52
CA ASP A 266 14.55 15.91 -5.06
C ASP A 266 15.08 17.31 -4.66
N ARG A 267 14.19 18.12 -4.07
CA ARG A 267 14.48 19.54 -3.74
C ARG A 267 14.85 19.74 -2.29
N ILE A 268 14.58 18.75 -1.46
CA ILE A 268 14.71 18.89 -0.02
C ILE A 268 15.61 17.83 0.63
N GLY A 269 16.24 16.97 -0.17
CA GLY A 269 17.37 16.09 0.19
C GLY A 269 17.04 14.60 0.32
N PRO A 270 18.04 13.74 0.51
CA PRO A 270 17.91 12.28 0.47
C PRO A 270 17.15 11.74 1.66
N PHE A 271 15.91 11.32 1.44
CA PHE A 271 14.99 10.92 2.49
C PHE A 271 15.01 9.44 2.79
N LYS A 272 14.58 9.07 3.99
CA LYS A 272 14.26 7.70 4.39
C LYS A 272 13.00 7.72 5.25
N GLY A 273 11.95 7.11 4.74
CA GLY A 273 10.69 6.92 5.44
C GLY A 273 10.72 5.69 6.35
N ARG A 274 9.98 5.76 7.47
CA ARG A 274 9.73 4.63 8.36
C ARG A 274 8.33 4.71 8.93
N VAL A 275 7.69 3.55 9.12
CA VAL A 275 6.43 3.45 9.87
C VAL A 275 6.26 2.05 10.45
N VAL A 276 5.69 1.98 11.64
CA VAL A 276 5.26 0.77 12.32
C VAL A 276 3.76 0.87 12.55
N SER A 277 3.04 -0.24 12.42
CA SER A 277 1.63 -0.29 12.76
C SER A 277 1.27 -1.53 13.56
N LEU A 278 0.18 -1.40 14.30
CA LEU A 278 -0.51 -2.50 14.97
C LEU A 278 -2.01 -2.31 14.77
N GLY A 279 -2.72 -3.41 14.63
CA GLY A 279 -4.13 -3.38 14.37
C GLY A 279 -4.86 -4.68 14.68
N GLY A 280 -6.13 -4.68 14.33
CA GLY A 280 -7.00 -5.85 14.47
C GLY A 280 -7.70 -6.18 13.16
N GLN A 281 -8.15 -7.43 13.06
CA GLN A 281 -8.93 -7.92 11.93
C GLN A 281 -10.13 -8.74 12.38
N VAL A 282 -11.19 -8.69 11.57
CA VAL A 282 -12.30 -9.63 11.59
C VAL A 282 -12.54 -10.11 10.17
N GLY A 283 -12.57 -11.43 9.97
CA GLY A 283 -12.89 -12.06 8.70
C GLY A 283 -14.14 -12.90 8.79
N TYR A 284 -14.98 -12.85 7.76
CA TYR A 284 -16.19 -13.67 7.68
C TYR A 284 -16.41 -14.16 6.24
N THR A 285 -16.71 -15.46 6.10
CA THR A 285 -17.05 -16.08 4.81
C THR A 285 -18.54 -16.30 4.71
N PHE A 286 -19.19 -15.59 3.79
CA PHE A 286 -20.59 -15.82 3.41
C PHE A 286 -20.66 -16.91 2.36
N HIS A 287 -21.82 -17.58 2.27
CA HIS A 287 -22.10 -18.55 1.23
C HIS A 287 -23.31 -18.10 0.41
N ALA A 288 -23.09 -17.75 -0.86
CA ALA A 288 -24.14 -17.48 -1.84
C ALA A 288 -24.41 -18.76 -2.66
N GLY A 289 -25.28 -19.63 -2.14
CA GLY A 289 -25.39 -21.00 -2.63
C GLY A 289 -24.12 -21.79 -2.31
N GLU A 290 -23.43 -22.29 -3.33
CA GLU A 290 -22.16 -23.01 -3.18
C GLU A 290 -20.92 -22.08 -3.28
N ILE A 291 -21.10 -20.79 -3.60
CA ILE A 291 -20.02 -19.85 -3.79
C ILE A 291 -19.62 -19.22 -2.44
N PRO A 292 -18.42 -19.47 -1.93
CA PRO A 292 -17.91 -18.78 -0.75
C PRO A 292 -17.50 -17.36 -1.12
N ILE A 293 -17.99 -16.37 -0.38
CA ILE A 293 -17.61 -14.97 -0.49
C ILE A 293 -16.88 -14.58 0.80
N SER A 294 -15.58 -14.46 0.74
CA SER A 294 -14.76 -14.06 1.88
C SER A 294 -14.77 -12.54 2.03
N THR A 295 -15.00 -12.08 3.24
CA THR A 295 -14.94 -10.66 3.59
C THR A 295 -14.04 -10.46 4.80
N SER A 296 -13.34 -9.33 4.85
CA SER A 296 -12.59 -8.94 6.04
C SER A 296 -12.56 -7.45 6.24
N VAL A 297 -12.51 -7.05 7.50
CA VAL A 297 -12.17 -5.68 7.91
C VAL A 297 -10.88 -5.73 8.70
N ARG A 298 -9.91 -4.91 8.29
CA ARG A 298 -8.63 -4.74 8.97
C ARG A 298 -8.44 -3.26 9.30
N VAL A 299 -8.07 -2.96 10.54
CA VAL A 299 -7.82 -1.60 11.00
C VAL A 299 -6.42 -1.55 11.60
N TYR A 300 -5.62 -0.62 11.12
CA TYR A 300 -4.24 -0.39 11.56
C TYR A 300 -4.09 1.00 12.14
N ARG A 301 -3.39 1.12 13.29
CA ARG A 301 -2.93 2.39 13.81
C ARG A 301 -1.43 2.49 13.65
N GLU A 302 -0.97 3.55 13.01
CA GLU A 302 0.44 3.85 12.78
C GLU A 302 1.09 4.56 13.97
N PHE A 303 2.34 4.22 14.24
CA PHE A 303 3.20 4.83 15.26
C PHE A 303 4.67 4.67 14.85
N ASP A 304 5.61 5.26 15.62
CA ASP A 304 7.06 5.29 15.29
C ASP A 304 7.31 5.72 13.84
N VAL A 305 6.69 6.85 13.46
CA VAL A 305 6.70 7.34 12.08
C VAL A 305 7.83 8.34 11.87
N ARG A 306 8.61 8.11 10.82
CA ARG A 306 9.61 9.03 10.32
C ARG A 306 9.32 9.33 8.85
N ASN A 307 9.23 10.60 8.49
CA ASN A 307 9.12 11.05 7.10
C ASN A 307 7.97 10.38 6.30
N ARG A 308 6.87 10.06 6.95
CA ARG A 308 5.63 9.54 6.36
C ARG A 308 4.44 10.14 7.08
N PHE A 309 3.26 9.96 6.52
CA PHE A 309 2.01 10.21 7.25
C PHE A 309 1.91 9.27 8.44
N GLN A 310 1.36 9.77 9.53
CA GLN A 310 0.96 8.98 10.68
C GLN A 310 -0.55 9.00 10.80
N GLY A 311 -1.17 7.85 10.67
CA GLY A 311 -2.61 7.79 10.58
C GLY A 311 -3.24 6.49 11.04
N THR A 312 -4.46 6.31 10.58
CA THR A 312 -5.22 5.08 10.70
C THR A 312 -5.59 4.61 9.30
N ALA A 313 -5.21 3.37 8.97
CA ALA A 313 -5.60 2.69 7.74
C ALA A 313 -6.69 1.67 8.04
N THR A 314 -7.73 1.63 7.22
CA THR A 314 -8.80 0.63 7.32
C THR A 314 -8.99 0.00 5.95
N TYR A 315 -9.06 -1.31 5.91
CA TYR A 315 -9.32 -2.11 4.72
C TYR A 315 -10.63 -2.87 4.86
N LEU A 316 -11.46 -2.80 3.84
CA LEU A 316 -12.61 -3.69 3.64
C LEU A 316 -12.32 -4.52 2.39
N THR A 317 -12.10 -5.82 2.56
CA THR A 317 -11.82 -6.75 1.46
C THR A 317 -13.02 -7.64 1.20
N ILE A 318 -13.35 -7.84 -0.06
CA ILE A 318 -14.33 -8.81 -0.53
C ILE A 318 -13.66 -9.64 -1.63
N SER A 319 -13.63 -10.95 -1.47
CA SER A 319 -13.03 -11.87 -2.43
C SER A 319 -13.95 -13.06 -2.71
N ALA A 320 -14.07 -13.45 -3.98
CA ALA A 320 -14.89 -14.56 -4.40
C ALA A 320 -14.25 -15.32 -5.58
N PRO A 321 -14.42 -16.65 -5.65
CA PRO A 321 -14.15 -17.40 -6.85
C PRO A 321 -15.21 -17.07 -7.92
N LEU A 322 -14.75 -16.75 -9.14
CA LEU A 322 -15.60 -16.63 -10.32
C LEU A 322 -15.74 -17.98 -11.03
N TRP A 323 -14.69 -18.77 -10.99
CA TRP A 323 -14.63 -20.13 -11.50
C TRP A 323 -13.48 -20.88 -10.84
N VAL A 324 -13.68 -22.15 -10.49
CA VAL A 324 -12.66 -23.03 -9.93
C VAL A 324 -12.55 -24.27 -10.81
N ALA A 325 -11.32 -24.63 -11.17
CA ALA A 325 -11.07 -25.84 -11.93
C ALA A 325 -11.51 -27.08 -11.14
N PRO A 326 -12.13 -28.07 -11.77
CA PRO A 326 -12.42 -29.32 -11.08
C PRO A 326 -11.11 -29.98 -10.59
N PRO A 327 -11.13 -30.69 -9.46
CA PRO A 327 -9.97 -31.39 -8.94
C PRO A 327 -9.40 -32.31 -10.04
N LYS A 328 -8.05 -32.34 -10.16
CA LYS A 328 -7.39 -33.33 -11.04
C LYS A 328 -7.88 -34.72 -10.64
N ALA A 329 -8.46 -35.45 -11.58
CA ALA A 329 -8.81 -36.86 -11.32
C ALA A 329 -7.55 -37.59 -10.88
N THR A 330 -7.55 -38.14 -9.67
CA THR A 330 -6.52 -39.08 -9.23
C THR A 330 -6.54 -40.24 -10.24
N ALA A 331 -5.37 -40.43 -10.91
CA ALA A 331 -5.25 -41.56 -11.84
C ALA A 331 -5.69 -42.81 -11.10
N GLU A 332 -6.77 -43.46 -11.54
CA GLU A 332 -7.14 -44.76 -11.04
C GLU A 332 -5.93 -45.68 -11.17
N VAL A 333 -5.37 -46.09 -10.04
CA VAL A 333 -4.35 -47.13 -10.02
C VAL A 333 -5.11 -48.37 -10.48
N ARG A 334 -5.07 -48.69 -11.79
CA ARG A 334 -5.59 -49.96 -12.30
C ARG A 334 -4.84 -51.05 -11.55
N PRO A 335 -5.57 -51.92 -10.84
CA PRO A 335 -4.92 -53.06 -10.20
C PRO A 335 -4.23 -53.87 -11.28
N VAL A 336 -2.93 -54.09 -11.11
CA VAL A 336 -2.18 -55.02 -11.96
C VAL A 336 -2.72 -56.39 -11.62
N VAL A 337 -3.64 -56.91 -12.45
CA VAL A 337 -4.10 -58.25 -12.34
C VAL A 337 -2.92 -59.13 -12.72
N ALA A 338 -2.32 -59.79 -11.73
CA ALA A 338 -1.38 -60.85 -11.98
C ALA A 338 -2.11 -61.95 -12.74
N LYS A 339 -1.67 -62.27 -13.95
CA LYS A 339 -2.08 -63.46 -14.66
C LYS A 339 -1.42 -64.64 -13.99
N ASP A 340 -2.21 -65.52 -13.43
CA ASP A 340 -1.84 -66.90 -13.04
C ASP A 340 -1.40 -67.72 -14.25
#